data_beccd218275fab991d0ccf938b2a2611
#
_entry.id   beccd218275fab991d0ccf938b2a2611
#
_cell.length_a   1.000
_cell.length_b   1.000
_cell.length_c   1.000
_cell.angle_alpha   90.00
_cell.angle_beta   90.00
_cell.angle_gamma   90.00
#
_symmetry.space_group_name_H-M   'P 1'
#
loop_
_entity.id
_entity.type
_entity.pdbx_description
1 polymer ?
#
loop_
_entity_poly.entity_id
_entity_poly.type
_entity_poly.pdbx_seq_one_letter_code
_entity_poly.pdbx_strand_id
1 'polypeptide(L)'
;NWDKYRNRKDNAFMKNGFLKVCTLSPALRVADCAYNTQETIAAMQQAAQDGAALAVFPELGLTGYTCSDLFLQQPLLDAAEQGLRDILRASETLELVAVVGLPVRVDGALYNCAAVVCHGALLGLVPKTHLPNYAEFYELRHFTPAPAETRSVTLCGASVPFGTDLLFRCREMPDFCLGVEICEDLWAPLPPSTRHALAGATVLANLSASDETVGKAEYRRQLVGQQSARLLSAYLYADAGHGESTTDMVFAAHDLICENGALLAE
;
A
#
# COMPACT_ATOMS: atom_id res chain seq x y z
N ASN A 1 -9.68 -14.28 13.25
CA ASN A 1 -9.53 -15.40 14.22
C ASN A 1 -8.20 -16.12 13.93
N TRP A 2 -7.09 -15.52 14.33
CA TRP A 2 -5.70 -16.00 14.14
C TRP A 2 -5.37 -17.27 14.95
N ASP A 3 -6.26 -17.73 15.84
CA ASP A 3 -6.04 -18.88 16.73
C ASP A 3 -5.88 -20.23 16.00
N LYS A 4 -6.18 -20.31 14.71
CA LYS A 4 -6.05 -21.55 13.92
C LYS A 4 -4.59 -21.95 13.57
N TYR A 5 -3.61 -21.08 13.79
CA TYR A 5 -2.22 -21.28 13.36
C TYR A 5 -1.22 -21.45 14.51
N ARG A 6 -1.70 -21.79 15.68
CA ARG A 6 -0.98 -21.82 16.97
C ARG A 6 0.16 -22.82 17.11
N ASN A 7 0.50 -23.65 16.13
CA ASN A 7 1.42 -24.78 16.32
C ASN A 7 2.68 -24.79 15.44
N ARG A 8 3.18 -23.64 14.97
CA ARG A 8 4.51 -23.60 14.34
C ARG A 8 5.52 -22.98 15.30
N LYS A 9 6.45 -23.83 15.79
CA LYS A 9 7.46 -23.51 16.82
C LYS A 9 8.62 -22.63 16.36
N ASP A 10 8.66 -22.22 15.10
CA ASP A 10 9.67 -21.29 14.57
C ASP A 10 8.93 -20.08 14.00
N ASN A 11 9.26 -18.91 14.54
CA ASN A 11 8.74 -17.62 14.06
C ASN A 11 9.27 -17.41 12.64
N ALA A 12 8.53 -17.88 11.62
CA ALA A 12 8.97 -17.90 10.21
C ALA A 12 9.25 -16.49 9.68
N PHE A 13 8.71 -15.47 10.33
CA PHE A 13 8.78 -14.06 9.92
C PHE A 13 10.03 -13.32 10.43
N MET A 14 10.61 -13.73 11.57
CA MET A 14 11.73 -13.02 12.16
C MET A 14 12.92 -13.97 12.37
N LYS A 15 14.05 -13.62 11.77
CA LYS A 15 15.31 -14.35 11.99
C LYS A 15 16.30 -13.44 12.71
N ASN A 16 16.74 -13.84 13.90
CA ASN A 16 17.71 -13.09 14.71
C ASN A 16 17.28 -11.63 15.01
N GLY A 17 15.98 -11.36 15.15
CA GLY A 17 15.46 -10.01 15.38
C GLY A 17 15.25 -9.18 14.10
N PHE A 18 15.50 -9.74 12.91
CA PHE A 18 15.32 -9.08 11.63
C PHE A 18 14.07 -9.58 10.90
N LEU A 19 13.32 -8.65 10.32
CA LEU A 19 12.17 -8.92 9.46
C LEU A 19 12.55 -8.62 8.01
N LYS A 20 12.36 -9.58 7.11
CA LYS A 20 12.55 -9.33 5.68
C LYS A 20 11.29 -8.68 5.11
N VAL A 21 11.46 -7.56 4.45
CA VAL A 21 10.39 -6.78 3.81
C VAL A 21 10.77 -6.46 2.38
N CYS A 22 9.79 -6.14 1.53
CA CYS A 22 10.03 -5.69 0.17
C CYS A 22 9.02 -4.65 -0.29
N THR A 23 9.46 -3.79 -1.19
CA THR A 23 8.65 -2.98 -2.09
C THR A 23 8.67 -3.64 -3.46
N LEU A 24 7.56 -3.62 -4.17
CA LEU A 24 7.37 -4.36 -5.42
C LEU A 24 6.58 -3.51 -6.41
N SER A 25 7.17 -3.21 -7.55
CA SER A 25 6.55 -2.43 -8.62
C SER A 25 6.43 -3.27 -9.90
N PRO A 26 5.47 -4.24 -9.93
CA PRO A 26 5.26 -5.08 -11.09
C PRO A 26 4.83 -4.24 -12.30
N ALA A 27 5.16 -4.72 -13.50
CA ALA A 27 4.64 -4.12 -14.72
C ALA A 27 3.10 -4.19 -14.73
N LEU A 28 2.46 -3.11 -15.13
CA LEU A 28 1.00 -3.05 -15.21
C LEU A 28 0.51 -2.67 -16.60
N ARG A 29 -0.80 -2.76 -16.78
CA ARG A 29 -1.53 -2.23 -17.94
C ARG A 29 -2.67 -1.37 -17.43
N VAL A 30 -2.73 -0.13 -17.86
CA VAL A 30 -3.78 0.80 -17.45
C VAL A 30 -5.17 0.21 -17.71
N ALA A 31 -6.02 0.17 -16.68
CA ALA A 31 -7.37 -0.38 -16.67
C ALA A 31 -7.50 -1.89 -16.93
N ASP A 32 -6.42 -2.63 -17.10
CA ASP A 32 -6.45 -4.10 -17.21
C ASP A 32 -6.28 -4.76 -15.84
N CYS A 33 -7.33 -4.67 -15.02
CA CYS A 33 -7.30 -5.19 -13.63
C CYS A 33 -6.98 -6.69 -13.59
N ALA A 34 -7.37 -7.47 -14.58
CA ALA A 34 -7.09 -8.90 -14.61
C ALA A 34 -5.59 -9.18 -14.76
N TYR A 35 -4.92 -8.50 -15.69
CA TYR A 35 -3.48 -8.58 -15.86
C TYR A 35 -2.75 -8.08 -14.60
N ASN A 36 -3.09 -6.91 -14.11
CA ASN A 36 -2.44 -6.30 -12.96
C ASN A 36 -2.56 -7.16 -11.69
N THR A 37 -3.72 -7.80 -11.51
CA THR A 37 -3.94 -8.76 -10.41
C THR A 37 -3.03 -9.97 -10.52
N GLN A 38 -2.86 -10.55 -11.72
CA GLN A 38 -1.97 -11.69 -11.95
C GLN A 38 -0.52 -11.35 -11.65
N GLU A 39 -0.03 -10.21 -12.11
CA GLU A 39 1.33 -9.72 -11.82
C GLU A 39 1.52 -9.47 -10.32
N THR A 40 0.53 -8.87 -9.64
CA THR A 40 0.56 -8.67 -8.20
C THR A 40 0.64 -10.00 -7.44
N ILE A 41 -0.18 -10.99 -7.82
CA ILE A 41 -0.17 -12.32 -7.20
C ILE A 41 1.17 -13.03 -7.42
N ALA A 42 1.71 -12.97 -8.63
CA ALA A 42 3.01 -13.56 -8.94
C ALA A 42 4.13 -12.94 -8.10
N ALA A 43 4.14 -11.61 -7.97
CA ALA A 43 5.11 -10.90 -7.15
C ALA A 43 4.94 -11.22 -5.65
N MET A 44 3.71 -11.32 -5.14
CA MET A 44 3.43 -11.75 -3.75
C MET A 44 3.96 -13.16 -3.47
N GLN A 45 3.73 -14.09 -4.40
CA GLN A 45 4.18 -15.48 -4.25
C GLN A 45 5.70 -15.56 -4.24
N GLN A 46 6.37 -14.82 -5.13
CA GLN A 46 7.84 -14.74 -5.14
C GLN A 46 8.38 -14.14 -3.85
N ALA A 47 7.80 -13.03 -3.37
CA ALA A 47 8.20 -12.42 -2.10
C ALA A 47 8.07 -13.38 -0.91
N ALA A 48 6.97 -14.14 -0.85
CA ALA A 48 6.76 -15.15 0.18
C ALA A 48 7.78 -16.31 0.08
N GLN A 49 8.09 -16.78 -1.13
CA GLN A 49 9.12 -17.80 -1.36
C GLN A 49 10.50 -17.30 -0.92
N ASP A 50 10.80 -16.03 -1.14
CA ASP A 50 12.02 -15.37 -0.71
C ASP A 50 12.06 -15.10 0.80
N GLY A 51 10.97 -15.40 1.51
CA GLY A 51 10.85 -15.24 2.96
C GLY A 51 10.55 -13.82 3.43
N ALA A 52 9.97 -12.96 2.58
CA ALA A 52 9.48 -11.67 3.01
C ALA A 52 8.22 -11.83 3.87
N ALA A 53 8.10 -11.04 4.93
CA ALA A 53 6.94 -11.00 5.81
C ALA A 53 5.97 -9.86 5.47
N LEU A 54 6.46 -8.84 4.75
CA LEU A 54 5.67 -7.70 4.28
C LEU A 54 6.07 -7.37 2.84
N ALA A 55 5.06 -7.22 1.98
CA ALA A 55 5.19 -6.70 0.62
C ALA A 55 4.30 -5.48 0.42
N VAL A 56 4.86 -4.39 -0.06
CA VAL A 56 4.15 -3.14 -0.36
C VAL A 56 4.15 -2.91 -1.87
N PHE A 57 2.97 -2.65 -2.42
CA PHE A 57 2.74 -2.40 -3.84
C PHE A 57 2.40 -0.92 -4.10
N PRO A 58 2.47 -0.44 -5.35
CA PRO A 58 2.17 0.95 -5.69
C PRO A 58 0.71 1.35 -5.46
N GLU A 59 0.50 2.64 -5.38
CA GLU A 59 -0.80 3.30 -5.36
C GLU A 59 -1.63 2.91 -6.59
N LEU A 60 -2.92 2.55 -6.37
CA LEU A 60 -3.85 2.14 -7.43
C LEU A 60 -3.33 1.03 -8.35
N GLY A 61 -2.38 0.21 -7.88
CA GLY A 61 -1.68 -0.79 -8.69
C GLY A 61 -2.60 -1.82 -9.36
N LEU A 62 -3.82 -2.08 -8.83
CA LEU A 62 -4.76 -2.99 -9.47
C LEU A 62 -5.43 -2.41 -10.72
N THR A 63 -5.48 -1.09 -10.86
CA THR A 63 -6.08 -0.40 -12.01
C THR A 63 -5.04 0.29 -12.88
N GLY A 64 -3.92 0.70 -12.30
CA GLY A 64 -3.06 1.76 -12.73
C GLY A 64 -3.54 3.11 -12.19
N TYR A 65 -2.60 3.99 -11.91
CA TYR A 65 -2.87 5.35 -11.43
C TYR A 65 -3.47 6.23 -12.54
N THR A 66 -3.03 6.03 -13.79
CA THR A 66 -3.34 6.90 -14.93
C THR A 66 -4.64 6.52 -15.66
N CYS A 67 -5.62 5.94 -14.97
CA CYS A 67 -6.92 5.56 -15.55
C CYS A 67 -7.82 6.75 -15.89
N SER A 68 -7.55 7.96 -15.41
CA SER A 68 -8.34 9.15 -15.69
C SER A 68 -9.84 8.93 -15.43
N ASP A 69 -10.72 9.40 -16.31
CA ASP A 69 -12.19 9.28 -16.15
C ASP A 69 -12.72 7.83 -16.17
N LEU A 70 -11.88 6.84 -16.45
CA LEU A 70 -12.26 5.43 -16.30
C LEU A 70 -12.57 5.09 -14.82
N PHE A 71 -12.02 5.80 -13.85
CA PHE A 71 -12.38 5.65 -12.43
C PHE A 71 -13.87 5.89 -12.15
N LEU A 72 -14.57 6.62 -13.03
CA LEU A 72 -16.01 6.85 -12.92
C LEU A 72 -16.85 5.69 -13.47
N GLN A 73 -16.22 4.70 -14.13
CA GLN A 73 -16.87 3.58 -14.79
C GLN A 73 -17.01 2.39 -13.83
N GLN A 74 -18.25 1.94 -13.62
CA GLN A 74 -18.53 0.81 -12.74
C GLN A 74 -17.77 -0.48 -13.11
N PRO A 75 -17.61 -0.85 -14.40
CA PRO A 75 -16.84 -2.04 -14.79
C PRO A 75 -15.39 -2.03 -14.30
N LEU A 76 -14.71 -0.87 -14.23
CA LEU A 76 -13.35 -0.78 -13.71
C LEU A 76 -13.33 -1.08 -12.19
N LEU A 77 -14.30 -0.52 -11.46
CA LEU A 77 -14.40 -0.71 -10.01
C LEU A 77 -14.74 -2.17 -9.65
N ASP A 78 -15.67 -2.78 -10.40
CA ASP A 78 -16.03 -4.20 -10.24
C ASP A 78 -14.83 -5.11 -10.53
N ALA A 79 -14.05 -4.81 -11.57
CA ALA A 79 -12.85 -5.55 -11.92
C ALA A 79 -11.74 -5.39 -10.85
N ALA A 80 -11.56 -4.19 -10.28
CA ALA A 80 -10.62 -3.95 -9.20
C ALA A 80 -11.01 -4.72 -7.92
N GLU A 81 -12.30 -4.72 -7.57
CA GLU A 81 -12.79 -5.51 -6.43
C GLU A 81 -12.66 -7.02 -6.68
N GLN A 82 -12.89 -7.48 -7.92
CA GLN A 82 -12.65 -8.88 -8.27
C GLN A 82 -11.16 -9.24 -8.15
N GLY A 83 -10.27 -8.36 -8.59
CA GLY A 83 -8.82 -8.52 -8.40
C GLY A 83 -8.44 -8.65 -6.92
N LEU A 84 -9.02 -7.84 -6.05
CA LEU A 84 -8.80 -7.96 -4.62
C LEU A 84 -9.28 -9.33 -4.07
N ARG A 85 -10.44 -9.84 -4.54
CA ARG A 85 -10.90 -11.20 -4.16
C ARG A 85 -9.92 -12.29 -4.58
N ASP A 86 -9.32 -12.14 -5.75
CA ASP A 86 -8.33 -13.10 -6.26
C ASP A 86 -7.03 -13.04 -5.45
N ILE A 87 -6.57 -11.84 -5.07
CA ILE A 87 -5.43 -11.64 -4.16
C ILE A 87 -5.71 -12.25 -2.78
N LEU A 88 -6.90 -12.04 -2.21
CA LEU A 88 -7.29 -12.65 -0.95
C LEU A 88 -7.16 -14.17 -1.01
N ARG A 89 -7.71 -14.81 -2.06
CA ARG A 89 -7.57 -16.26 -2.27
C ARG A 89 -6.11 -16.70 -2.40
N ALA A 90 -5.33 -15.99 -3.21
CA ALA A 90 -3.92 -16.33 -3.39
C ALA A 90 -3.11 -16.19 -2.08
N SER A 91 -3.50 -15.29 -1.20
CA SER A 91 -2.81 -15.05 0.08
C SER A 91 -3.14 -16.09 1.18
N GLU A 92 -4.13 -16.97 0.99
CA GLU A 92 -4.57 -17.93 2.03
C GLU A 92 -3.43 -18.80 2.59
N THR A 93 -2.47 -19.16 1.74
CA THR A 93 -1.36 -20.04 2.10
C THR A 93 -0.02 -19.33 2.22
N LEU A 94 0.01 -18.02 1.99
CA LEU A 94 1.24 -17.24 2.04
C LEU A 94 1.48 -16.71 3.45
N GLU A 95 2.69 -16.91 3.94
CA GLU A 95 3.18 -16.30 5.18
C GLU A 95 3.67 -14.87 4.88
N LEU A 96 2.73 -13.98 4.50
CA LEU A 96 3.01 -12.63 4.02
C LEU A 96 1.86 -11.69 4.34
N VAL A 97 2.18 -10.49 4.80
CA VAL A 97 1.28 -9.34 4.75
C VAL A 97 1.50 -8.62 3.44
N ALA A 98 0.45 -8.38 2.65
CA ALA A 98 0.51 -7.58 1.45
C ALA A 98 -0.30 -6.29 1.61
N VAL A 99 0.22 -5.18 1.09
CA VAL A 99 -0.48 -3.89 1.03
C VAL A 99 -0.62 -3.51 -0.43
N VAL A 100 -1.85 -3.50 -0.94
CA VAL A 100 -2.16 -3.29 -2.37
C VAL A 100 -3.07 -2.09 -2.58
N GLY A 101 -2.80 -1.31 -3.62
CA GLY A 101 -3.54 -0.09 -3.96
C GLY A 101 -4.70 -0.36 -4.93
N LEU A 102 -5.90 0.17 -4.62
CA LEU A 102 -7.08 0.07 -5.49
C LEU A 102 -8.09 1.20 -5.23
N PRO A 103 -8.95 1.54 -6.22
CA PRO A 103 -10.10 2.41 -5.98
C PRO A 103 -11.21 1.64 -5.27
N VAL A 104 -11.84 2.25 -4.26
CA VAL A 104 -12.96 1.65 -3.52
C VAL A 104 -14.12 2.62 -3.43
N ARG A 105 -15.33 2.18 -3.82
CA ARG A 105 -16.56 2.97 -3.65
C ARG A 105 -17.22 2.64 -2.32
N VAL A 106 -17.45 3.66 -1.50
CA VAL A 106 -18.12 3.56 -0.20
C VAL A 106 -19.19 4.64 -0.11
N ASP A 107 -20.45 4.24 0.11
CA ASP A 107 -21.60 5.17 0.25
C ASP A 107 -21.71 6.20 -0.90
N GLY A 108 -21.42 5.77 -2.12
CA GLY A 108 -21.48 6.60 -3.32
C GLY A 108 -20.25 7.47 -3.58
N ALA A 109 -19.34 7.61 -2.63
CA ALA A 109 -18.06 8.29 -2.81
C ALA A 109 -16.97 7.31 -3.25
N LEU A 110 -16.02 7.77 -4.06
CA LEU A 110 -14.88 6.97 -4.52
C LEU A 110 -13.64 7.39 -3.74
N TYR A 111 -12.90 6.41 -3.25
CA TYR A 111 -11.67 6.59 -2.48
C TYR A 111 -10.49 5.87 -3.13
N ASN A 112 -9.33 6.50 -3.10
CA ASN A 112 -8.05 5.86 -3.36
C ASN A 112 -7.60 5.17 -2.07
N CYS A 113 -7.48 3.84 -2.10
CA CYS A 113 -7.30 3.03 -0.90
C CYS A 113 -6.11 2.10 -0.98
N ALA A 114 -5.51 1.85 0.17
CA ALA A 114 -4.63 0.72 0.42
C ALA A 114 -5.41 -0.38 1.15
N ALA A 115 -5.41 -1.59 0.62
CA ALA A 115 -5.96 -2.79 1.25
C ALA A 115 -4.84 -3.59 1.91
N VAL A 116 -4.98 -3.88 3.20
CA VAL A 116 -4.03 -4.72 3.95
C VAL A 116 -4.57 -6.13 4.00
N VAL A 117 -3.82 -7.05 3.39
CA VAL A 117 -4.22 -8.45 3.16
C VAL A 117 -3.26 -9.39 3.87
N CYS A 118 -3.80 -10.42 4.53
CA CYS A 118 -3.01 -11.47 5.15
C CYS A 118 -3.83 -12.76 5.29
N HIS A 119 -3.28 -13.91 4.91
CA HIS A 119 -3.89 -15.25 5.06
C HIS A 119 -5.36 -15.32 4.60
N GLY A 120 -5.67 -14.80 3.42
CA GLY A 120 -7.02 -14.78 2.86
C GLY A 120 -7.97 -13.75 3.48
N ALA A 121 -7.51 -12.97 4.45
CA ALA A 121 -8.32 -11.97 5.12
C ALA A 121 -7.95 -10.54 4.68
N LEU A 122 -8.98 -9.73 4.42
CA LEU A 122 -8.85 -8.29 4.32
C LEU A 122 -8.86 -7.71 5.74
N LEU A 123 -7.71 -7.20 6.21
CA LEU A 123 -7.56 -6.72 7.57
C LEU A 123 -8.12 -5.30 7.76
N GLY A 124 -8.09 -4.50 6.70
CA GLY A 124 -8.60 -3.14 6.71
C GLY A 124 -8.31 -2.40 5.41
N LEU A 125 -8.96 -1.25 5.27
CA LEU A 125 -8.81 -0.34 4.15
C LEU A 125 -8.36 1.03 4.67
N VAL A 126 -7.26 1.54 4.13
CA VAL A 126 -6.74 2.87 4.45
C VAL A 126 -6.97 3.79 3.25
N PRO A 127 -7.91 4.75 3.33
CA PRO A 127 -8.11 5.73 2.28
C PRO A 127 -7.06 6.84 2.35
N LYS A 128 -6.69 7.39 1.18
CA LYS A 128 -5.75 8.52 1.05
C LYS A 128 -6.31 9.78 1.72
N THR A 129 -5.50 10.44 2.54
CA THR A 129 -5.89 11.65 3.28
C THR A 129 -5.75 12.88 2.41
N HIS A 130 -4.58 13.06 1.80
CA HIS A 130 -4.23 14.24 1.00
C HIS A 130 -4.28 13.89 -0.49
N LEU A 131 -5.23 14.52 -1.21
CA LEU A 131 -5.38 14.33 -2.64
C LEU A 131 -4.69 15.49 -3.38
N PRO A 132 -3.59 15.25 -4.13
CA PRO A 132 -2.95 16.30 -4.90
C PRO A 132 -3.91 16.81 -5.99
N ASN A 133 -4.01 18.12 -6.12
CA ASN A 133 -4.85 18.78 -7.12
C ASN A 133 -4.18 20.06 -7.61
N TYR A 134 -2.94 19.90 -8.06
CA TYR A 134 -2.08 20.97 -8.57
C TYR A 134 -1.17 20.42 -9.67
N ALA A 135 -0.66 21.28 -10.54
CA ALA A 135 0.18 20.95 -11.69
C ALA A 135 -0.42 19.80 -12.52
N GLU A 136 0.30 18.69 -12.65
CA GLU A 136 -0.11 17.47 -13.36
C GLU A 136 -1.12 16.61 -12.58
N PHE A 137 -1.35 16.88 -11.30
CA PHE A 137 -2.26 16.10 -10.45
C PHE A 137 -3.66 16.72 -10.37
N TYR A 138 -4.70 15.89 -10.52
CA TYR A 138 -6.10 16.28 -10.43
C TYR A 138 -6.97 15.20 -9.76
N GLU A 139 -6.48 14.62 -8.66
CA GLU A 139 -7.16 13.51 -7.97
C GLU A 139 -8.55 13.89 -7.42
N LEU A 140 -8.78 15.15 -7.04
CA LEU A 140 -10.10 15.63 -6.58
C LEU A 140 -11.20 15.53 -7.65
N ARG A 141 -10.84 15.35 -8.93
CA ARG A 141 -11.78 15.06 -9.99
C ARG A 141 -12.48 13.71 -9.79
N HIS A 142 -11.77 12.73 -9.23
CA HIS A 142 -12.22 11.34 -9.15
C HIS A 142 -12.46 10.89 -7.72
N PHE A 143 -11.59 11.28 -6.78
CA PHE A 143 -11.54 10.73 -5.44
C PHE A 143 -11.99 11.73 -4.37
N THR A 144 -12.48 11.16 -3.27
CA THR A 144 -12.86 11.88 -2.05
C THR A 144 -11.75 11.69 -1.01
N PRO A 145 -11.34 12.74 -0.28
CA PRO A 145 -10.41 12.60 0.84
C PRO A 145 -10.93 11.65 1.91
N ALA A 146 -10.03 11.01 2.63
CA ALA A 146 -10.37 10.12 3.73
C ALA A 146 -11.35 10.76 4.73
N PRO A 147 -12.32 9.99 5.26
CA PRO A 147 -13.20 10.49 6.32
C PRO A 147 -12.41 10.70 7.61
N ALA A 148 -12.89 11.64 8.45
CA ALA A 148 -12.25 11.98 9.72
C ALA A 148 -12.30 10.83 10.74
N GLU A 149 -13.32 9.97 10.65
CA GLU A 149 -13.55 8.89 11.61
C GLU A 149 -13.42 7.53 10.93
N THR A 150 -12.78 6.59 11.63
CA THR A 150 -12.77 5.19 11.24
C THR A 150 -14.16 4.59 11.36
N ARG A 151 -14.59 3.88 10.33
CA ARG A 151 -15.89 3.19 10.28
C ARG A 151 -15.74 1.78 9.72
N SER A 152 -16.79 0.97 9.82
CA SER A 152 -16.84 -0.34 9.19
C SER A 152 -17.49 -0.23 7.81
N VAL A 153 -16.94 -0.92 6.83
CA VAL A 153 -17.48 -1.01 5.46
C VAL A 153 -17.52 -2.47 5.02
N THR A 154 -18.38 -2.78 4.07
CA THR A 154 -18.42 -4.12 3.48
C THR A 154 -17.72 -4.12 2.13
N LEU A 155 -16.67 -4.94 1.99
CA LEU A 155 -15.95 -5.15 0.74
C LEU A 155 -15.57 -6.64 0.61
N CYS A 156 -15.64 -7.20 -0.59
CA CYS A 156 -15.37 -8.62 -0.84
C CYS A 156 -16.16 -9.58 0.07
N GLY A 157 -17.36 -9.18 0.53
CA GLY A 157 -18.20 -9.98 1.42
C GLY A 157 -17.80 -9.95 2.90
N ALA A 158 -16.79 -9.19 3.28
CA ALA A 158 -16.34 -9.02 4.67
C ALA A 158 -16.62 -7.60 5.18
N SER A 159 -16.96 -7.49 6.47
CA SER A 159 -17.03 -6.22 7.18
C SER A 159 -15.65 -5.88 7.73
N VAL A 160 -15.06 -4.78 7.27
CA VAL A 160 -13.68 -4.39 7.58
C VAL A 160 -13.58 -2.95 8.05
N PRO A 161 -12.60 -2.58 8.88
CA PRO A 161 -12.35 -1.20 9.24
C PRO A 161 -11.88 -0.39 8.02
N PHE A 162 -12.35 0.84 7.92
CA PHE A 162 -12.04 1.81 6.89
C PHE A 162 -11.70 3.15 7.55
N GLY A 163 -10.47 3.60 7.42
CA GLY A 163 -10.02 4.84 8.04
C GLY A 163 -8.50 5.00 8.00
N THR A 164 -8.03 6.19 8.34
CA THR A 164 -6.60 6.56 8.30
C THR A 164 -5.83 6.23 9.58
N ASP A 165 -6.51 5.99 10.69
CA ASP A 165 -5.88 5.74 11.99
C ASP A 165 -5.76 4.23 12.31
N LEU A 166 -5.72 3.39 11.28
CA LEU A 166 -5.58 1.95 11.43
C LEU A 166 -4.12 1.56 11.67
N LEU A 167 -3.89 0.73 12.69
CA LEU A 167 -2.61 0.06 12.93
C LEU A 167 -2.80 -1.45 12.90
N PHE A 168 -1.91 -2.13 12.20
CA PHE A 168 -1.95 -3.58 12.03
C PHE A 168 -0.82 -4.22 12.83
N ARG A 169 -1.18 -4.99 13.86
CA ARG A 169 -0.24 -5.61 14.80
C ARG A 169 -0.17 -7.12 14.60
N CYS A 170 1.05 -7.65 14.66
CA CYS A 170 1.27 -9.09 14.74
C CYS A 170 1.29 -9.53 16.20
N ARG A 171 0.49 -10.55 16.57
CA ARG A 171 0.46 -11.06 17.95
C ARG A 171 1.74 -11.80 18.33
N GLU A 172 2.32 -12.50 17.36
CA GLU A 172 3.54 -13.29 17.53
C GLU A 172 4.80 -12.42 17.50
N MET A 173 4.69 -11.19 17.01
CA MET A 173 5.76 -10.18 16.94
C MET A 173 5.26 -8.86 17.49
N PRO A 174 5.26 -8.66 18.82
CA PRO A 174 4.70 -7.45 19.44
C PRO A 174 5.35 -6.14 18.94
N ASP A 175 6.62 -6.22 18.51
CA ASP A 175 7.38 -5.08 17.99
C ASP A 175 7.02 -4.76 16.53
N PHE A 176 6.28 -5.62 15.83
CA PHE A 176 5.76 -5.33 14.51
C PHE A 176 4.40 -4.65 14.59
N CYS A 177 4.37 -3.38 14.22
CA CYS A 177 3.15 -2.58 14.13
C CYS A 177 3.19 -1.76 12.85
N LEU A 178 2.36 -2.11 11.89
CA LEU A 178 2.30 -1.48 10.57
C LEU A 178 1.30 -0.33 10.56
N GLY A 179 1.74 0.86 10.13
CA GLY A 179 0.93 1.99 9.69
C GLY A 179 1.02 2.14 8.17
N VAL A 180 -0.06 2.61 7.54
CA VAL A 180 -0.14 2.76 6.07
C VAL A 180 -0.59 4.16 5.71
N GLU A 181 0.07 4.77 4.72
CA GLU A 181 -0.33 6.04 4.11
C GLU A 181 -0.13 5.97 2.59
N ILE A 182 -0.64 6.94 1.84
CA ILE A 182 -0.64 6.88 0.38
C ILE A 182 -0.04 8.15 -0.22
N CYS A 183 1.07 8.01 -0.93
CA CYS A 183 1.71 8.99 -1.81
C CYS A 183 1.80 10.39 -1.21
N GLU A 184 0.92 11.32 -1.62
CA GLU A 184 0.87 12.72 -1.18
C GLU A 184 0.77 12.87 0.34
N ASP A 185 0.28 11.85 1.04
CA ASP A 185 0.24 11.86 2.49
C ASP A 185 1.61 12.11 3.13
N LEU A 186 2.69 11.57 2.53
CA LEU A 186 4.07 11.82 2.98
C LEU A 186 4.54 13.25 2.70
N TRP A 187 4.07 13.85 1.58
CA TRP A 187 4.50 15.19 1.15
C TRP A 187 3.81 16.31 1.92
N ALA A 188 2.70 16.00 2.60
CA ALA A 188 1.97 16.94 3.42
C ALA A 188 2.78 17.40 4.64
N PRO A 189 2.56 18.63 5.16
CA PRO A 189 3.27 19.13 6.35
C PRO A 189 3.10 18.26 7.59
N LEU A 190 1.97 17.55 7.71
CA LEU A 190 1.68 16.61 8.80
C LEU A 190 1.24 15.27 8.21
N PRO A 191 2.18 14.37 7.85
CA PRO A 191 1.86 13.06 7.32
C PRO A 191 1.09 12.19 8.34
N PRO A 192 0.13 11.34 7.89
CA PRO A 192 -0.52 10.36 8.74
C PRO A 192 0.46 9.46 9.51
N SER A 193 1.59 9.09 8.89
CA SER A 193 2.67 8.30 9.51
C SER A 193 3.18 8.92 10.82
N THR A 194 3.11 10.24 10.99
CA THR A 194 3.46 10.90 12.25
C THR A 194 2.53 10.45 13.39
N ARG A 195 1.21 10.40 13.13
CA ARG A 195 0.24 9.90 14.12
C ARG A 195 0.39 8.41 14.34
N HIS A 196 0.66 7.65 13.28
CA HIS A 196 0.89 6.21 13.37
C HIS A 196 2.07 5.88 14.28
N ALA A 197 3.21 6.56 14.12
CA ALA A 197 4.39 6.37 14.95
C ALA A 197 4.12 6.73 16.42
N LEU A 198 3.44 7.86 16.67
CA LEU A 198 3.03 8.25 18.03
C LEU A 198 2.07 7.24 18.68
N ALA A 199 1.29 6.51 17.88
CA ALA A 199 0.42 5.43 18.34
C ALA A 199 1.12 4.06 18.41
N GLY A 200 2.43 4.00 18.09
CA GLY A 200 3.28 2.84 18.25
C GLY A 200 3.53 2.03 16.98
N ALA A 201 3.34 2.61 15.78
CA ALA A 201 3.80 2.00 14.54
C ALA A 201 5.34 1.98 14.51
N THR A 202 5.90 0.83 14.14
CA THR A 202 7.34 0.62 13.97
C THR A 202 7.72 0.40 12.50
N VAL A 203 6.74 0.10 11.67
CA VAL A 203 6.87 -0.06 10.22
C VAL A 203 5.82 0.79 9.54
N LEU A 204 6.23 1.56 8.55
CA LEU A 204 5.37 2.45 7.77
C LEU A 204 5.43 2.05 6.31
N ALA A 205 4.28 1.90 5.68
CA ALA A 205 4.16 1.62 4.26
C ALA A 205 3.52 2.81 3.54
N ASN A 206 4.13 3.23 2.45
CA ASN A 206 3.60 4.25 1.56
C ASN A 206 3.46 3.66 0.15
N LEU A 207 2.23 3.66 -0.35
CA LEU A 207 1.91 3.29 -1.70
C LEU A 207 1.92 4.56 -2.54
N SER A 208 2.79 4.64 -3.52
CA SER A 208 2.95 5.86 -4.31
C SER A 208 2.73 5.65 -5.81
N ALA A 209 2.33 6.72 -6.46
CA ALA A 209 2.40 6.94 -7.90
C ALA A 209 2.99 8.34 -8.10
N SER A 210 4.23 8.50 -7.69
CA SER A 210 4.98 9.75 -7.77
C SER A 210 5.63 9.86 -9.14
N ASP A 211 5.29 10.91 -9.87
CA ASP A 211 5.91 11.20 -11.15
C ASP A 211 7.41 11.48 -11.02
N GLU A 212 8.14 11.31 -12.10
CA GLU A 212 9.58 11.57 -12.15
C GLU A 212 9.89 12.91 -12.84
N THR A 213 10.59 13.78 -12.14
CA THR A 213 11.08 15.04 -12.66
C THR A 213 12.57 15.20 -12.31
N VAL A 214 13.26 16.12 -12.97
CA VAL A 214 14.71 16.36 -12.73
C VAL A 214 14.95 16.71 -11.26
N GLY A 215 15.76 15.89 -10.58
CA GLY A 215 16.12 16.05 -9.18
C GLY A 215 15.13 15.48 -8.15
N LYS A 216 13.97 14.98 -8.57
CA LYS A 216 12.96 14.47 -7.65
C LYS A 216 13.38 13.17 -6.95
N ALA A 217 14.16 12.32 -7.62
CA ALA A 217 14.69 11.09 -7.01
C ALA A 217 15.51 11.38 -5.74
N GLU A 218 16.40 12.38 -5.80
CA GLU A 218 17.20 12.76 -4.63
C GLU A 218 16.33 13.38 -3.52
N TYR A 219 15.38 14.22 -3.89
CA TYR A 219 14.42 14.78 -2.92
C TYR A 219 13.60 13.68 -2.25
N ARG A 220 13.16 12.68 -3.01
CA ARG A 220 12.39 11.51 -2.50
C ARG A 220 13.21 10.69 -1.51
N ARG A 221 14.53 10.41 -1.80
CA ARG A 221 15.43 9.74 -0.85
C ARG A 221 15.53 10.51 0.48
N GLN A 222 15.72 11.82 0.38
CA GLN A 222 15.83 12.68 1.57
C GLN A 222 14.52 12.69 2.36
N LEU A 223 13.37 12.79 1.71
CA LEU A 223 12.07 12.85 2.34
C LEU A 223 11.75 11.54 3.07
N VAL A 224 11.91 10.39 2.40
CA VAL A 224 11.68 9.06 2.98
C VAL A 224 12.68 8.78 4.11
N GLY A 225 13.96 9.06 3.89
CA GLY A 225 15.01 8.91 4.91
C GLY A 225 14.76 9.76 6.15
N GLN A 226 14.39 11.03 5.98
CA GLN A 226 14.06 11.91 7.10
C GLN A 226 12.82 11.46 7.86
N GLN A 227 11.78 11.03 7.16
CA GLN A 227 10.57 10.55 7.81
C GLN A 227 10.85 9.30 8.64
N SER A 228 11.60 8.34 8.08
CA SER A 228 12.07 7.15 8.80
C SER A 228 12.89 7.51 10.05
N ALA A 229 13.85 8.43 9.92
CA ALA A 229 14.70 8.86 11.04
C ALA A 229 13.91 9.56 12.15
N ARG A 230 13.04 10.50 11.76
CA ARG A 230 12.26 11.31 12.71
C ARG A 230 11.26 10.47 13.49
N LEU A 231 10.72 9.42 12.86
CA LEU A 231 9.72 8.54 13.45
C LEU A 231 10.31 7.28 14.10
N LEU A 232 11.63 7.08 14.01
CA LEU A 232 12.35 5.90 14.52
C LEU A 232 11.69 4.60 14.02
N SER A 233 11.39 4.54 12.73
CA SER A 233 10.62 3.46 12.11
C SER A 233 11.28 2.98 10.83
N ALA A 234 11.00 1.73 10.45
CA ALA A 234 11.21 1.31 9.07
C ALA A 234 10.16 2.01 8.18
N TYR A 235 10.57 2.50 7.01
CA TYR A 235 9.69 3.15 6.03
C TYR A 235 9.87 2.50 4.66
N LEU A 236 8.78 1.94 4.13
CA LEU A 236 8.72 1.28 2.84
C LEU A 236 7.94 2.17 1.87
N TYR A 237 8.55 2.55 0.79
CA TYR A 237 7.97 3.39 -0.26
C TYR A 237 7.97 2.62 -1.57
N ALA A 238 6.78 2.22 -2.06
CA ALA A 238 6.61 1.53 -3.33
C ALA A 238 6.02 2.49 -4.37
N ASP A 239 6.66 2.65 -5.52
CA ASP A 239 6.30 3.66 -6.50
C ASP A 239 5.82 3.05 -7.82
N ALA A 240 4.89 3.72 -8.49
CA ALA A 240 4.41 3.34 -9.82
C ALA A 240 5.54 3.39 -10.86
N GLY A 241 5.44 2.53 -11.87
CA GLY A 241 6.48 2.41 -12.87
C GLY A 241 6.00 1.93 -14.23
N HIS A 242 6.57 0.85 -14.70
CA HIS A 242 6.38 0.34 -16.05
C HIS A 242 4.91 0.00 -16.34
N GLY A 243 4.37 0.60 -17.39
CA GLY A 243 3.02 0.35 -17.89
C GLY A 243 2.01 1.46 -17.62
N GLU A 244 2.32 2.42 -16.74
CA GLU A 244 1.51 3.63 -16.60
C GLU A 244 1.52 4.49 -17.87
N SER A 245 0.47 5.28 -18.08
CA SER A 245 0.40 6.23 -19.19
C SER A 245 1.41 7.37 -18.99
N THR A 246 2.00 7.82 -20.09
CA THR A 246 2.95 8.95 -20.10
C THR A 246 2.33 10.22 -20.70
N THR A 247 1.00 10.38 -20.60
CA THR A 247 0.30 11.55 -21.14
C THR A 247 0.73 12.83 -20.44
N ASP A 248 0.60 12.87 -19.12
CA ASP A 248 0.91 14.05 -18.28
C ASP A 248 2.12 13.81 -17.37
N MET A 249 2.41 12.56 -17.04
CA MET A 249 3.42 12.14 -16.08
C MET A 249 4.28 11.00 -16.63
N VAL A 250 5.49 10.86 -16.09
CA VAL A 250 6.33 9.68 -16.28
C VAL A 250 6.69 9.11 -14.92
N PHE A 251 6.87 7.80 -14.84
CA PHE A 251 7.10 7.09 -13.57
C PHE A 251 8.37 6.26 -13.66
N ALA A 252 9.10 6.17 -12.55
CA ALA A 252 10.41 5.52 -12.50
C ALA A 252 10.44 4.21 -11.70
N ALA A 253 9.34 3.82 -11.03
CA ALA A 253 9.34 2.73 -10.05
C ALA A 253 10.46 2.93 -8.99
N HIS A 254 10.59 4.14 -8.46
CA HIS A 254 11.65 4.47 -7.51
C HIS A 254 11.27 3.99 -6.11
N ASP A 255 11.45 2.72 -5.87
CA ASP A 255 11.17 2.07 -4.60
C ASP A 255 12.28 2.33 -3.58
N LEU A 256 11.90 2.55 -2.31
CA LEU A 256 12.85 2.85 -1.23
C LEU A 256 12.49 2.07 0.03
N ILE A 257 13.49 1.55 0.71
CA ILE A 257 13.37 1.02 2.07
C ILE A 257 14.38 1.72 2.95
N CYS A 258 13.89 2.46 3.95
CA CYS A 258 14.72 3.14 4.94
C CYS A 258 14.41 2.64 6.34
N GLU A 259 15.39 2.63 7.23
CA GLU A 259 15.20 2.36 8.66
C GLU A 259 16.05 3.32 9.48
N ASN A 260 15.42 4.03 10.42
CA ASN A 260 16.08 5.03 11.27
C ASN A 260 16.94 6.03 10.47
N GLY A 261 16.50 6.37 9.26
CA GLY A 261 17.18 7.30 8.36
C GLY A 261 18.25 6.67 7.45
N ALA A 262 18.60 5.42 7.65
CA ALA A 262 19.50 4.70 6.78
C ALA A 262 18.74 4.13 5.58
N LEU A 263 19.23 4.37 4.35
CA LEU A 263 18.74 3.71 3.15
C LEU A 263 19.24 2.26 3.15
N LEU A 264 18.32 1.30 3.22
CA LEU A 264 18.64 -0.14 3.23
C LEU A 264 18.56 -0.76 1.84
N ALA A 265 17.62 -0.30 1.02
CA ALA A 265 17.43 -0.77 -0.36
C ALA A 265 16.80 0.32 -1.23
N GLU A 266 17.13 0.24 -2.53
CA GLU A 266 16.60 1.10 -3.59
C GLU A 266 16.52 0.32 -4.90
#